data_84f2526594dc84d8f5cbbe0244e84552
#
_entry.id   84f2526594dc84d8f5cbbe0244e84552
#
_cell.length_a   1.000
_cell.length_b   1.000
_cell.length_c   1.000
_cell.angle_alpha   90.00
_cell.angle_beta   90.00
_cell.angle_gamma   90.00
#
_symmetry.space_group_name_H-M   'P 1'
#
loop_
_entity.id
_entity.type
_entity.pdbx_description
1 polymer ?
#
loop_
_entity_poly.entity_id
_entity_poly.type
_entity_poly.pdbx_seq_one_letter_code
_entity_poly.pdbx_strand_id
1 'polypeptide(L)'
;MKPRITLLTLGVDDLERAVQFYRDGLGLKTEGIVGKEFEHGAVAFFELQAGLKLALWPRSSIAHDTGLAAGKPNATEFTIGHNVGSKAEADAVMAQAKNAGAVIVKPVQDTFWGGYAGYFQDPDGHLWEVAWNPQWTAPE
;
A
#
# COMPACT_ATOMS: atom_id res chain seq x y z
N MET A 1 -24.47 5.48 -4.38
CA MET A 1 -23.07 5.91 -4.18
C MET A 1 -22.43 6.16 -5.53
N LYS A 2 -21.70 7.27 -5.70
CA LYS A 2 -20.91 7.49 -6.92
C LYS A 2 -19.74 6.50 -6.95
N PRO A 3 -19.35 5.97 -8.12
CA PRO A 3 -18.34 4.93 -8.23
C PRO A 3 -16.91 5.49 -8.11
N ARG A 4 -16.54 5.95 -6.94
CA ARG A 4 -15.18 6.46 -6.68
C ARG A 4 -14.75 6.18 -5.25
N ILE A 5 -13.46 5.92 -5.10
CA ILE A 5 -12.77 5.80 -3.82
C ILE A 5 -11.73 6.92 -3.78
N THR A 6 -11.68 7.66 -2.68
CA THR A 6 -10.78 8.81 -2.54
C THR A 6 -9.76 8.63 -1.44
N LEU A 7 -9.91 7.60 -0.62
CA LEU A 7 -8.99 7.32 0.48
C LEU A 7 -8.93 5.82 0.75
N LEU A 8 -7.72 5.29 0.83
CA LEU A 8 -7.43 3.97 1.37
C LEU A 8 -6.65 4.17 2.65
N THR A 9 -7.16 3.69 3.78
CA THR A 9 -6.47 3.78 5.07
C THR A 9 -5.98 2.42 5.49
N LEU A 10 -4.68 2.30 5.72
CA LEU A 10 -4.04 1.08 6.20
C LEU A 10 -3.78 1.21 7.70
N GLY A 11 -4.23 0.23 8.46
CA GLY A 11 -3.90 0.11 9.88
C GLY A 11 -2.47 -0.35 10.07
N VAL A 12 -1.68 0.36 10.89
CA VAL A 12 -0.27 0.08 11.11
C VAL A 12 0.02 -0.02 12.60
N ASP A 13 1.07 -0.76 12.97
CA ASP A 13 1.49 -0.88 14.37
C ASP A 13 2.47 0.23 14.76
N ASP A 14 3.39 0.57 13.85
CA ASP A 14 4.39 1.61 14.04
C ASP A 14 4.30 2.60 12.87
N LEU A 15 3.70 3.75 13.14
CA LEU A 15 3.43 4.75 12.10
C LEU A 15 4.72 5.29 11.47
N GLU A 16 5.77 5.53 12.26
CA GLU A 16 7.02 6.05 11.72
C GLU A 16 7.72 5.03 10.82
N ARG A 17 7.74 3.77 11.21
CA ARG A 17 8.26 2.69 10.38
C ARG A 17 7.47 2.56 9.06
N ALA A 18 6.15 2.62 9.15
CA ALA A 18 5.30 2.56 7.97
C ALA A 18 5.55 3.74 7.02
N VAL A 19 5.69 4.96 7.57
CA VAL A 19 6.02 6.15 6.77
C VAL A 19 7.37 5.99 6.08
N GLN A 20 8.39 5.49 6.77
CA GLN A 20 9.70 5.24 6.16
C GLN A 20 9.59 4.27 4.98
N PHE A 21 8.82 3.19 5.13
CA PHE A 21 8.63 2.23 4.05
C PHE A 21 8.01 2.88 2.79
N TYR A 22 6.91 3.59 2.95
CA TYR A 22 6.19 4.17 1.82
C TYR A 22 6.86 5.42 1.25
N ARG A 23 7.41 6.29 2.10
CA ARG A 23 8.09 7.51 1.68
C ARG A 23 9.49 7.22 1.16
N ASP A 24 10.34 6.67 2.01
CA ASP A 24 11.77 6.50 1.71
C ASP A 24 12.00 5.24 0.87
N GLY A 25 11.26 4.17 1.16
CA GLY A 25 11.38 2.90 0.45
C GLY A 25 10.73 2.90 -0.92
N LEU A 26 9.46 3.28 -1.00
CA LEU A 26 8.72 3.27 -2.27
C LEU A 26 8.72 4.62 -3.00
N GLY A 27 9.21 5.67 -2.37
CA GLY A 27 9.31 6.99 -3.00
C GLY A 27 7.98 7.74 -3.12
N LEU A 28 6.96 7.37 -2.33
CA LEU A 28 5.68 8.06 -2.36
C LEU A 28 5.78 9.40 -1.62
N LYS A 29 5.09 10.40 -2.14
CA LYS A 29 5.12 11.76 -1.59
C LYS A 29 4.16 11.90 -0.42
N THR A 30 4.66 12.50 0.66
CA THR A 30 3.87 12.80 1.85
C THR A 30 4.45 14.05 2.54
N GLU A 31 3.61 14.77 3.28
CA GLU A 31 4.05 15.82 4.19
C GLU A 31 4.50 15.26 5.55
N GLY A 32 4.45 13.94 5.73
CA GLY A 32 4.81 13.26 6.96
C GLY A 32 3.64 13.10 7.92
N ILE A 33 3.96 12.83 9.17
CA ILE A 33 2.97 12.59 10.20
C ILE A 33 2.39 13.92 10.68
N VAL A 34 1.07 14.03 10.65
CA VAL A 34 0.31 15.20 11.14
C VAL A 34 -0.66 14.77 12.22
N GLY A 35 -1.19 15.72 12.98
CA GLY A 35 -2.23 15.45 13.97
C GLY A 35 -1.74 14.88 15.29
N LYS A 36 -0.44 14.91 15.56
CA LYS A 36 0.15 14.40 16.81
C LYS A 36 -0.36 15.10 18.06
N GLU A 37 -0.84 16.34 17.92
CA GLU A 37 -1.39 17.15 19.01
C GLU A 37 -2.75 16.64 19.51
N PHE A 38 -3.42 15.79 18.75
CA PHE A 38 -4.71 15.21 19.13
C PHE A 38 -4.54 13.75 19.56
N GLU A 39 -5.35 13.32 20.53
CA GLU A 39 -5.41 11.91 20.90
C GLU A 39 -5.90 11.08 19.70
N HIS A 40 -5.18 9.99 19.39
CA HIS A 40 -5.40 9.17 18.20
C HIS A 40 -5.38 9.94 16.88
N GLY A 41 -4.79 11.14 16.85
CA GLY A 41 -4.80 11.99 15.66
C GLY A 41 -3.62 11.78 14.71
N ALA A 42 -2.53 11.16 15.16
CA ALA A 42 -1.34 10.99 14.33
C ALA A 42 -1.63 10.10 13.11
N VAL A 43 -1.44 10.66 11.92
CA VAL A 43 -1.74 10.03 10.63
C VAL A 43 -0.76 10.54 9.58
N ALA A 44 -0.50 9.76 8.54
CA ALA A 44 0.24 10.21 7.37
C ALA A 44 -0.59 9.98 6.11
N PHE A 45 -0.60 10.97 5.22
CA PHE A 45 -1.28 10.90 3.94
C PHE A 45 -0.27 10.93 2.80
N PHE A 46 -0.49 10.10 1.80
CA PHE A 46 0.30 10.03 0.57
C PHE A 46 -0.60 10.32 -0.62
N GLU A 47 -0.14 11.20 -1.51
CA GLU A 47 -0.85 11.45 -2.75
C GLU A 47 -0.61 10.30 -3.74
N LEU A 48 -1.70 9.76 -4.28
CA LEU A 48 -1.67 8.80 -5.36
C LEU A 48 -2.15 9.47 -6.66
N GLN A 49 -2.77 8.73 -7.57
CA GLN A 49 -3.36 9.35 -8.77
C GLN A 49 -4.51 10.30 -8.38
N ALA A 50 -4.96 11.10 -9.35
CA ALA A 50 -5.92 12.19 -9.13
C ALA A 50 -7.10 11.80 -8.22
N GLY A 51 -7.20 12.50 -7.08
CA GLY A 51 -8.28 12.34 -6.13
C GLY A 51 -8.21 11.15 -5.19
N LEU A 52 -7.18 10.31 -5.26
CA LEU A 52 -6.99 9.17 -4.36
C LEU A 52 -5.78 9.41 -3.46
N LYS A 53 -5.96 9.17 -2.17
CA LYS A 53 -4.89 9.20 -1.16
C LYS A 53 -4.75 7.85 -0.48
N LEU A 54 -3.54 7.54 -0.07
CA LEU A 54 -3.24 6.48 0.87
C LEU A 54 -3.01 7.11 2.24
N ALA A 55 -3.69 6.61 3.28
CA ALA A 55 -3.44 7.02 4.65
C ALA A 55 -2.84 5.87 5.44
N LEU A 56 -1.92 6.19 6.34
CA LEU A 56 -1.41 5.27 7.35
C LEU A 56 -1.89 5.76 8.70
N TRP A 57 -2.59 4.90 9.43
CA TRP A 57 -3.15 5.25 10.73
C TRP A 57 -2.97 4.08 11.69
N PRO A 58 -2.56 4.31 12.95
CA PRO A 58 -2.39 3.22 13.89
C PRO A 58 -3.66 2.36 14.03
N ARG A 59 -3.50 1.05 14.06
CA ARG A 59 -4.63 0.12 14.27
C ARG A 59 -5.39 0.44 15.54
N SER A 60 -4.67 0.85 16.60
CA SER A 60 -5.28 1.29 17.85
C SER A 60 -6.18 2.50 17.69
N SER A 61 -5.79 3.42 16.80
CA SER A 61 -6.59 4.63 16.51
C SER A 61 -7.85 4.29 15.71
N ILE A 62 -7.73 3.40 14.73
CA ILE A 62 -8.89 2.90 13.99
C ILE A 62 -9.85 2.16 14.91
N ALA A 63 -9.34 1.32 15.80
CA ALA A 63 -10.16 0.60 16.77
C ALA A 63 -10.89 1.56 17.72
N HIS A 64 -10.18 2.59 18.19
CA HIS A 64 -10.78 3.63 19.04
C HIS A 64 -11.90 4.38 18.32
N ASP A 65 -11.64 4.81 17.10
CA ASP A 65 -12.59 5.62 16.32
C ASP A 65 -13.85 4.83 15.92
N THR A 66 -13.69 3.57 15.54
CA THR A 66 -14.79 2.74 15.07
C THR A 66 -15.53 2.01 16.20
N GLY A 67 -14.91 1.85 17.36
CA GLY A 67 -15.43 1.00 18.44
C GLY A 67 -15.23 -0.49 18.20
N LEU A 68 -14.54 -0.88 17.14
CA LEU A 68 -14.23 -2.28 16.84
C LEU A 68 -12.92 -2.71 17.51
N ALA A 69 -12.85 -3.99 17.90
CA ALA A 69 -11.61 -4.54 18.44
C ALA A 69 -10.51 -4.62 17.36
N ALA A 70 -9.27 -4.27 17.73
CA ALA A 70 -8.13 -4.51 16.86
C ALA A 70 -7.82 -6.00 16.84
N GLY A 71 -8.22 -6.67 15.76
CA GLY A 71 -7.98 -8.11 15.56
C GLY A 71 -6.62 -8.40 14.92
N LYS A 72 -6.35 -9.68 14.70
CA LYS A 72 -5.15 -10.10 13.96
C LYS A 72 -5.28 -9.70 12.49
N PRO A 73 -4.19 -9.18 11.87
CA PRO A 73 -4.20 -8.90 10.43
C PRO A 73 -4.46 -10.16 9.61
N ASN A 74 -5.21 -10.02 8.53
CA ASN A 74 -5.42 -11.08 7.56
C ASN A 74 -5.12 -10.55 6.15
N ALA A 75 -4.01 -11.01 5.57
CA ALA A 75 -3.51 -10.52 4.28
C ALA A 75 -4.41 -10.91 3.09
N THR A 76 -5.28 -11.91 3.24
CA THR A 76 -6.12 -12.36 2.14
C THR A 76 -7.49 -11.66 2.07
N GLU A 77 -7.77 -10.69 2.94
CA GLU A 77 -9.03 -9.95 2.92
C GLU A 77 -9.13 -8.99 1.72
N PHE A 78 -8.02 -8.37 1.34
CA PHE A 78 -7.95 -7.57 0.12
C PHE A 78 -6.50 -7.37 -0.31
N THR A 79 -6.32 -6.98 -1.56
CA THR A 79 -5.01 -6.60 -2.10
C THR A 79 -5.07 -5.20 -2.69
N ILE A 80 -3.94 -4.51 -2.67
CA ILE A 80 -3.79 -3.24 -3.36
C ILE A 80 -3.00 -3.54 -4.64
N GLY A 81 -3.61 -3.27 -5.79
CA GLY A 81 -2.99 -3.52 -7.09
C GLY A 81 -2.24 -2.31 -7.60
N HIS A 82 -0.98 -2.51 -7.98
CA HIS A 82 -0.17 -1.54 -8.68
C HIS A 82 0.13 -2.07 -10.08
N ASN A 83 -0.57 -1.53 -11.06
CA ASN A 83 -0.39 -1.91 -12.46
C ASN A 83 0.69 -1.05 -13.10
N VAL A 84 1.57 -1.70 -13.83
CA VAL A 84 2.74 -1.10 -14.48
C VAL A 84 2.69 -1.28 -15.99
N GLY A 85 3.52 -0.55 -16.71
CA GLY A 85 3.50 -0.50 -18.18
C GLY A 85 4.31 -1.60 -18.89
N SER A 86 5.12 -2.38 -18.15
CA SER A 86 5.98 -3.42 -18.73
C SER A 86 6.42 -4.44 -17.69
N LYS A 87 6.90 -5.60 -18.18
CA LYS A 87 7.53 -6.61 -17.29
C LYS A 87 8.76 -6.04 -16.58
N ALA A 88 9.58 -5.27 -17.28
CA ALA A 88 10.77 -4.64 -16.71
C ALA A 88 10.41 -3.68 -15.56
N GLU A 89 9.34 -2.93 -15.70
CA GLU A 89 8.85 -2.05 -14.65
C GLU A 89 8.35 -2.86 -13.44
N ALA A 90 7.66 -3.97 -13.67
CA ALA A 90 7.24 -4.88 -12.59
C ALA A 90 8.44 -5.43 -11.82
N ASP A 91 9.49 -5.87 -12.51
CA ASP A 91 10.73 -6.33 -11.89
C ASP A 91 11.36 -5.21 -11.05
N ALA A 92 11.41 -3.99 -11.57
CA ALA A 92 12.00 -2.84 -10.88
C ALA A 92 11.22 -2.46 -9.61
N VAL A 93 9.90 -2.46 -9.67
CA VAL A 93 9.05 -2.17 -8.49
C VAL A 93 9.21 -3.23 -7.42
N MET A 94 9.26 -4.51 -7.80
CA MET A 94 9.46 -5.59 -6.83
C MET A 94 10.84 -5.51 -6.17
N ALA A 95 11.88 -5.18 -6.92
CA ALA A 95 13.21 -4.96 -6.37
C ALA A 95 13.23 -3.76 -5.40
N GLN A 96 12.58 -2.68 -5.75
CA GLN A 96 12.43 -1.50 -4.88
C GLN A 96 11.72 -1.85 -3.58
N ALA A 97 10.62 -2.58 -3.66
CA ALA A 97 9.87 -3.02 -2.48
C ALA A 97 10.73 -3.90 -1.56
N LYS A 98 11.46 -4.85 -2.13
CA LYS A 98 12.38 -5.70 -1.37
C LYS A 98 13.45 -4.88 -0.66
N ASN A 99 14.06 -3.93 -1.36
CA ASN A 99 15.09 -3.05 -0.78
C ASN A 99 14.53 -2.15 0.32
N ALA A 100 13.24 -1.81 0.24
CA ALA A 100 12.54 -1.02 1.26
C ALA A 100 12.18 -1.83 2.52
N GLY A 101 12.35 -3.16 2.49
CA GLY A 101 12.05 -4.04 3.62
C GLY A 101 10.76 -4.84 3.47
N ALA A 102 10.14 -4.86 2.30
CA ALA A 102 8.97 -5.70 2.05
C ALA A 102 9.32 -7.18 2.07
N VAL A 103 8.35 -8.00 2.43
CA VAL A 103 8.42 -9.45 2.25
C VAL A 103 7.91 -9.79 0.85
N ILE A 104 8.73 -10.45 0.05
CA ILE A 104 8.30 -10.94 -1.27
C ILE A 104 7.54 -12.23 -1.05
N VAL A 105 6.22 -12.16 -1.21
CA VAL A 105 5.32 -13.30 -1.04
C VAL A 105 5.39 -14.22 -2.26
N LYS A 106 5.37 -13.61 -3.44
CA LYS A 106 5.46 -14.32 -4.71
C LYS A 106 6.23 -13.47 -5.71
N PRO A 107 7.37 -13.95 -6.20
CA PRO A 107 8.10 -13.22 -7.23
C PRO A 107 7.25 -12.97 -8.47
N VAL A 108 7.52 -11.90 -9.21
CA VAL A 108 6.85 -11.67 -10.49
C VAL A 108 7.17 -12.80 -11.47
N GLN A 109 6.14 -13.24 -12.15
CA GLN A 109 6.24 -14.34 -13.13
C GLN A 109 5.10 -14.25 -14.14
N ASP A 110 5.23 -14.92 -15.25
CA ASP A 110 4.16 -15.03 -16.22
C ASP A 110 2.91 -15.65 -15.59
N THR A 111 1.76 -15.09 -15.91
CA THR A 111 0.47 -15.53 -15.36
C THR A 111 -0.33 -16.28 -16.42
N PHE A 112 -1.32 -17.07 -15.94
CA PHE A 112 -2.19 -17.83 -16.84
C PHE A 112 -3.08 -16.92 -17.73
N TRP A 113 -3.29 -15.67 -17.31
CA TRP A 113 -4.12 -14.70 -18.04
C TRP A 113 -3.33 -13.83 -19.03
N GLY A 114 -2.05 -14.16 -19.28
CA GLY A 114 -1.23 -13.49 -20.28
C GLY A 114 -0.46 -12.28 -19.79
N GLY A 115 -0.45 -12.03 -18.50
CA GLY A 115 0.28 -10.95 -17.85
C GLY A 115 1.54 -11.41 -17.13
N TYR A 116 2.01 -10.53 -16.24
CA TYR A 116 3.21 -10.74 -15.44
C TYR A 116 3.00 -10.08 -14.07
N ALA A 117 2.97 -10.87 -13.00
CA ALA A 117 2.57 -10.38 -11.70
C ALA A 117 3.25 -11.09 -10.54
N GLY A 118 3.34 -10.41 -9.42
CA GLY A 118 3.82 -10.92 -8.15
C GLY A 118 3.23 -10.16 -6.98
N TYR A 119 3.61 -10.53 -5.77
CA TYR A 119 3.07 -9.97 -4.54
C TYR A 119 4.16 -9.66 -3.54
N PHE A 120 4.01 -8.55 -2.83
CA PHE A 120 4.79 -8.27 -1.63
C PHE A 120 3.88 -7.84 -0.48
N GLN A 121 4.38 -7.99 0.74
CA GLN A 121 3.75 -7.42 1.93
C GLN A 121 4.59 -6.26 2.45
N ASP A 122 3.90 -5.21 2.88
CA ASP A 122 4.53 -4.12 3.62
C ASP A 122 4.95 -4.56 5.03
N PRO A 123 5.63 -3.73 5.84
CA PRO A 123 6.05 -4.10 7.19
C PRO A 123 4.91 -4.50 8.12
N ASP A 124 3.68 -4.10 7.84
CA ASP A 124 2.49 -4.42 8.62
C ASP A 124 1.71 -5.61 8.07
N GLY A 125 2.19 -6.24 7.00
CA GLY A 125 1.57 -7.42 6.40
C GLY A 125 0.51 -7.12 5.35
N HIS A 126 0.33 -5.88 4.95
CA HIS A 126 -0.62 -5.52 3.88
C HIS A 126 -0.10 -6.01 2.53
N LEU A 127 -0.99 -6.63 1.76
CA LEU A 127 -0.64 -7.32 0.52
C LEU A 127 -0.80 -6.40 -0.69
N TRP A 128 0.26 -6.29 -1.47
CA TRP A 128 0.32 -5.56 -2.72
C TRP A 128 0.55 -6.53 -3.88
N GLU A 129 -0.21 -6.34 -4.95
CA GLU A 129 0.05 -6.99 -6.24
C GLU A 129 0.72 -5.99 -7.17
N VAL A 130 1.86 -6.40 -7.73
CA VAL A 130 2.51 -5.65 -8.81
C VAL A 130 2.27 -6.44 -10.09
N ALA A 131 1.60 -5.82 -11.05
CA ALA A 131 1.14 -6.52 -12.24
C ALA A 131 1.33 -5.71 -13.52
N TRP A 132 1.79 -6.38 -14.57
CA TRP A 132 1.68 -5.90 -15.93
C TRP A 132 0.59 -6.70 -16.65
N ASN A 133 -0.41 -5.99 -17.15
CA ASN A 133 -1.47 -6.56 -17.97
C ASN A 133 -1.40 -5.91 -19.36
N PRO A 134 -1.07 -6.67 -20.43
CA PRO A 134 -0.92 -6.08 -21.76
C PRO A 134 -2.21 -5.49 -22.32
N GLN A 135 -3.36 -5.83 -21.72
CA GLN A 135 -4.67 -5.31 -22.13
C GLN A 135 -5.08 -4.05 -21.38
N TRP A 136 -4.36 -3.68 -20.31
CA TRP A 136 -4.67 -2.51 -19.50
C TRP A 136 -3.57 -1.45 -19.69
N THR A 137 -3.99 -0.22 -19.96
CA THR A 137 -3.06 0.92 -19.92
C THR A 137 -2.86 1.32 -18.48
N ALA A 138 -1.63 1.23 -18.00
CA ALA A 138 -1.29 1.72 -16.68
C ALA A 138 -1.39 3.26 -16.65
N PRO A 139 -2.00 3.86 -15.62
CA PRO A 139 -1.99 5.31 -15.44
C PRO A 139 -0.56 5.82 -15.25
N GLU A 140 -0.27 7.01 -15.78
CA GLU A 140 0.99 7.70 -15.54
C GLU A 140 1.07 8.31 -14.14
#